data_0868910d917e7036d3ff1f4fa98cf03d
#
_entry.id   0868910d917e7036d3ff1f4fa98cf03d
#
_cell.length_a   1.000
_cell.length_b   1.000
_cell.length_c   1.000
_cell.angle_alpha   90.00
_cell.angle_beta   90.00
_cell.angle_gamma   90.00
#
_symmetry.space_group_name_H-M   'P 1'
#
loop_
_entity.id
_entity.type
_entity.pdbx_description
1 polymer ?
#
loop_
_entity_poly.entity_id
_entity_poly.type
_entity_poly.pdbx_seq_one_letter_code
_entity_poly.pdbx_strand_id
1 'polypeptide(L)'
;MQHRGEPSTHDLKLGAAVFSALKTRQPVRIPIYDKSRFEGQGDRTDESTWVEVNRPGEPSIDVVVFEGWCVGFRALEEGEVERKWRAAKDGRLGETQLAKHRLGDLLFVNEALKGYDLLTK
;
A
#
# COMPACT_ATOMS: atom_id res chain seq x y z
N MET A 1 5.23 11.53 -5.99
CA MET A 1 4.31 11.84 -4.87
C MET A 1 5.11 12.24 -3.66
N GLN A 2 4.65 13.26 -2.93
CA GLN A 2 5.37 13.80 -1.78
C GLN A 2 4.85 13.29 -0.43
N HIS A 3 3.72 12.59 -0.43
CA HIS A 3 3.08 12.11 0.80
C HIS A 3 3.19 10.60 0.93
N ARG A 4 3.68 10.14 2.11
CA ARG A 4 3.73 8.71 2.43
C ARG A 4 2.32 8.12 2.55
N GLY A 5 2.20 6.83 2.33
CA GLY A 5 0.96 6.07 2.54
C GLY A 5 0.04 6.02 1.32
N GLU A 6 0.44 6.63 0.21
CA GLU A 6 -0.29 6.57 -1.05
C GLU A 6 0.26 5.48 -1.98
N PRO A 7 -0.54 5.02 -2.96
CA PRO A 7 -0.04 4.11 -3.98
C PRO A 7 1.24 4.65 -4.63
N SER A 8 2.21 3.80 -4.88
CA SER A 8 3.59 4.07 -5.30
C SER A 8 4.58 4.48 -4.20
N THR A 9 4.17 4.66 -2.96
CA THR A 9 5.10 5.07 -1.88
C THR A 9 5.49 3.91 -0.96
N HIS A 10 4.88 2.73 -1.11
CA HIS A 10 5.18 1.55 -0.31
C HIS A 10 6.19 0.62 -0.99
N ASP A 11 7.02 -0.03 -0.20
CA ASP A 11 7.93 -1.08 -0.67
C ASP A 11 7.17 -2.41 -0.82
N LEU A 12 6.53 -2.57 -1.97
CA LEU A 12 5.69 -3.74 -2.25
C LEU A 12 6.52 -5.04 -2.34
N LYS A 13 7.79 -4.96 -2.74
CA LYS A 13 8.67 -6.15 -2.80
C LYS A 13 8.97 -6.67 -1.40
N LEU A 14 9.34 -5.78 -0.49
CA LEU A 14 9.57 -6.14 0.91
C LEU A 14 8.28 -6.68 1.54
N GLY A 15 7.14 -6.01 1.31
CA GLY A 15 5.83 -6.46 1.77
C GLY A 15 5.49 -7.86 1.29
N ALA A 16 5.66 -8.14 0.00
CA ALA A 16 5.41 -9.46 -0.59
C ALA A 16 6.33 -10.54 0.02
N ALA A 17 7.62 -10.24 0.24
CA ALA A 17 8.55 -11.16 0.88
C ALA A 17 8.12 -11.51 2.31
N VAL A 18 7.73 -10.50 3.10
CA VAL A 18 7.22 -10.69 4.46
C VAL A 18 5.96 -11.56 4.45
N PHE A 19 4.96 -11.25 3.60
CA PHE A 19 3.74 -12.06 3.52
C PHE A 19 3.99 -13.49 3.05
N SER A 20 4.91 -13.69 2.11
CA SER A 20 5.30 -15.04 1.67
C SER A 20 5.88 -15.85 2.83
N ALA A 21 6.78 -15.27 3.61
CA ALA A 21 7.36 -15.93 4.77
C ALA A 21 6.30 -16.23 5.85
N LEU A 22 5.39 -15.29 6.13
CA LEU A 22 4.28 -15.50 7.07
C LEU A 22 3.36 -16.64 6.62
N LYS A 23 2.95 -16.66 5.34
CA LYS A 23 2.10 -17.74 4.77
C LYS A 23 2.74 -19.12 4.89
N THR A 24 4.06 -19.20 4.79
CA THR A 24 4.82 -20.46 4.88
C THR A 24 5.37 -20.72 6.28
N ARG A 25 4.99 -19.91 7.28
CA ARG A 25 5.46 -20.00 8.67
C ARG A 25 6.97 -20.00 8.82
N GLN A 26 7.66 -19.31 7.91
CA GLN A 26 9.11 -19.15 7.99
C GLN A 26 9.47 -17.99 8.92
N PRO A 27 10.64 -18.06 9.58
CA PRO A 27 11.18 -16.93 10.34
C PRO A 27 11.27 -15.70 9.45
N VAL A 28 10.79 -14.57 9.95
CA VAL A 28 10.83 -13.31 9.21
C VAL A 28 10.89 -12.13 10.17
N ARG A 29 11.58 -11.07 9.76
CA ARG A 29 11.59 -9.79 10.47
C ARG A 29 10.54 -8.87 9.89
N ILE A 30 9.65 -8.37 10.76
CA ILE A 30 8.59 -7.43 10.40
C ILE A 30 9.18 -6.02 10.41
N PRO A 31 9.16 -5.28 9.27
CA PRO A 31 9.68 -3.92 9.20
C PRO A 31 8.93 -2.98 10.14
N ILE A 32 9.67 -2.10 10.79
CA ILE A 32 9.13 -1.03 11.61
C ILE A 32 9.35 0.31 10.91
N TYR A 33 8.33 1.14 10.87
CA TYR A 33 8.39 2.48 10.30
C TYR A 33 8.22 3.52 11.41
N ASP A 34 9.19 4.41 11.55
CA ASP A 34 9.14 5.52 12.51
C ASP A 34 8.64 6.79 11.80
N LYS A 35 7.42 7.18 12.11
CA LYS A 35 6.76 8.35 11.50
C LYS A 35 7.37 9.69 11.96
N SER A 36 8.13 9.72 13.05
CA SER A 36 8.71 10.94 13.62
C SER A 36 10.02 11.38 12.95
N ARG A 37 10.72 10.46 12.29
CA ARG A 37 12.00 10.76 11.62
C ARG A 37 11.85 11.84 10.56
N PHE A 38 12.94 12.59 10.33
CA PHE A 38 13.03 13.61 9.30
C PHE A 38 11.88 14.62 9.35
N GLU A 39 11.68 15.23 10.53
CA GLU A 39 10.64 16.26 10.75
C GLU A 39 9.22 15.78 10.40
N GLY A 40 8.93 14.49 10.67
CA GLY A 40 7.63 13.91 10.41
C GLY A 40 7.45 13.29 9.00
N GLN A 41 8.47 13.33 8.16
CA GLN A 41 8.44 12.59 6.88
C GLN A 41 8.45 11.08 7.09
N GLY A 42 9.17 10.64 8.14
CA GLY A 42 9.27 9.24 8.52
C GLY A 42 10.24 8.43 7.67
N ASP A 43 10.69 7.32 8.24
CA ASP A 43 11.52 6.32 7.55
C ASP A 43 11.41 4.96 8.23
N ARG A 44 11.83 3.90 7.54
CA ARG A 44 12.04 2.60 8.16
C ARG A 44 13.15 2.69 9.19
N THR A 45 12.96 1.97 10.29
CA THR A 45 14.04 1.80 11.27
C THR A 45 15.10 0.83 10.74
N ASP A 46 16.23 0.79 11.42
CA ASP A 46 17.28 -0.19 11.13
C ASP A 46 16.74 -1.63 11.26
N GLU A 47 17.16 -2.54 10.38
CA GLU A 47 16.68 -3.93 10.38
C GLU A 47 16.96 -4.68 11.68
N SER A 48 17.96 -4.27 12.44
CA SER A 48 18.28 -4.83 13.77
C SER A 48 17.17 -4.59 14.79
N THR A 49 16.33 -3.59 14.57
CA THR A 49 15.20 -3.23 15.44
C THR A 49 13.87 -3.87 15.03
N TRP A 50 13.83 -4.55 13.90
CA TRP A 50 12.60 -5.19 13.40
C TRP A 50 12.20 -6.38 14.26
N VAL A 51 10.90 -6.59 14.39
CA VAL A 51 10.37 -7.70 15.19
C VAL A 51 10.50 -9.01 14.42
N GLU A 52 11.27 -9.95 14.95
CA GLU A 52 11.38 -11.28 14.38
C GLU A 52 10.25 -12.17 14.90
N VAL A 53 9.59 -12.88 13.99
CA VAL A 53 8.48 -13.79 14.27
C VAL A 53 8.72 -15.16 13.63
N ASN A 54 7.96 -16.17 14.07
CA ASN A 54 8.09 -17.56 13.64
C ASN A 54 9.51 -18.14 13.85
N ARG A 55 10.16 -17.75 14.95
CA ARG A 55 11.49 -18.28 15.30
C ARG A 55 11.43 -19.79 15.57
N PRO A 56 12.49 -20.52 15.24
CA PRO A 56 12.59 -21.93 15.64
C PRO A 56 12.39 -22.10 17.16
N GLY A 57 11.49 -23.00 17.57
CA GLY A 57 11.19 -23.25 18.98
C GLY A 57 10.18 -22.32 19.62
N GLU A 58 9.68 -21.31 18.91
CA GLU A 58 8.59 -20.44 19.35
C GLU A 58 7.28 -20.78 18.61
N PRO A 59 6.11 -20.49 19.21
CA PRO A 59 4.83 -20.63 18.51
C PRO A 59 4.81 -19.80 17.22
N SER A 60 4.39 -20.41 16.12
CA SER A 60 4.22 -19.69 14.85
C SER A 60 2.96 -18.80 14.88
N ILE A 61 2.97 -17.74 14.08
CA ILE A 61 1.78 -16.92 13.86
C ILE A 61 0.77 -17.72 13.04
N ASP A 62 -0.45 -17.84 13.56
CA ASP A 62 -1.57 -18.52 12.88
C ASP A 62 -2.49 -17.55 12.13
N VAL A 63 -2.60 -16.31 12.58
CA VAL A 63 -3.48 -15.30 12.01
C VAL A 63 -2.72 -14.00 11.81
N VAL A 64 -2.83 -13.43 10.62
CA VAL A 64 -2.32 -12.10 10.28
C VAL A 64 -3.49 -11.20 9.90
N VAL A 65 -3.67 -10.10 10.62
CA VAL A 65 -4.61 -9.05 10.25
C VAL A 65 -3.83 -7.93 9.56
N PHE A 66 -4.12 -7.72 8.28
CA PHE A 66 -3.47 -6.68 7.48
C PHE A 66 -4.43 -5.53 7.24
N GLU A 67 -4.07 -4.36 7.75
CA GLU A 67 -4.85 -3.15 7.57
C GLU A 67 -3.95 -1.99 7.16
N GLY A 68 -4.51 -0.98 6.51
CA GLY A 68 -3.80 0.23 6.10
C GLY A 68 -4.48 0.95 4.96
N TRP A 69 -3.96 2.12 4.63
CA TRP A 69 -4.44 2.89 3.49
C TRP A 69 -4.25 2.10 2.19
N CYS A 70 -5.23 2.16 1.31
CA CYS A 70 -5.26 1.48 0.02
C CYS A 70 -5.37 -0.05 0.09
N VAL A 71 -5.38 -0.66 1.29
CA VAL A 71 -5.57 -2.11 1.44
C VAL A 71 -6.97 -2.49 0.95
N GLY A 72 -7.02 -3.45 0.02
CA GLY A 72 -8.27 -3.90 -0.61
C GLY A 72 -8.75 -3.03 -1.78
N PHE A 73 -8.14 -1.89 -2.04
CA PHE A 73 -8.44 -1.13 -3.25
C PHE A 73 -7.86 -1.84 -4.48
N ARG A 74 -8.63 -1.80 -5.57
CA ARG A 74 -8.26 -2.40 -6.85
C ARG A 74 -8.10 -1.35 -7.93
N ALA A 75 -7.13 -1.55 -8.80
CA ALA A 75 -7.03 -0.76 -10.01
C ALA A 75 -8.26 -0.98 -10.89
N LEU A 76 -8.73 0.08 -11.50
CA LEU A 76 -9.76 0.05 -12.55
C LEU A 76 -9.10 -0.04 -13.93
N GLU A 77 -9.88 -0.39 -14.93
CA GLU A 77 -9.47 -0.19 -16.32
C GLU A 77 -9.29 1.31 -16.62
N GLU A 78 -8.27 1.67 -17.39
CA GLU A 78 -7.94 3.08 -17.66
C GLU A 78 -9.12 3.87 -18.23
N GLY A 79 -9.87 3.27 -19.16
CA GLY A 79 -11.08 3.86 -19.73
C GLY A 79 -12.17 4.15 -18.69
N GLU A 80 -12.24 3.34 -17.62
CA GLU A 80 -13.17 3.60 -16.53
C GLU A 80 -12.73 4.77 -15.65
N VAL A 81 -11.42 4.88 -15.38
CA VAL A 81 -10.86 6.04 -14.67
C VAL A 81 -11.18 7.33 -15.44
N GLU A 82 -10.91 7.33 -16.75
CA GLU A 82 -11.19 8.48 -17.61
C GLU A 82 -12.69 8.84 -17.65
N ARG A 83 -13.55 7.82 -17.79
CA ARG A 83 -15.02 8.02 -17.79
C ARG A 83 -15.50 8.66 -16.48
N LYS A 84 -15.00 8.18 -15.34
CA LYS A 84 -15.35 8.73 -14.01
C LYS A 84 -14.82 10.16 -13.86
N TRP A 85 -13.59 10.42 -14.29
CA TRP A 85 -13.00 11.75 -14.24
C TRP A 85 -13.78 12.75 -15.11
N ARG A 86 -14.15 12.40 -16.33
CA ARG A 86 -14.98 13.23 -17.21
C ARG A 86 -16.35 13.49 -16.59
N ALA A 87 -17.01 12.47 -16.05
CA ALA A 87 -18.29 12.63 -15.38
C ALA A 87 -18.20 13.55 -14.15
N ALA A 88 -17.09 13.53 -13.42
CA ALA A 88 -16.83 14.44 -12.32
C ALA A 88 -16.65 15.89 -12.81
N LYS A 89 -15.87 16.10 -13.89
CA LYS A 89 -15.70 17.43 -14.52
C LYS A 89 -17.01 18.03 -15.00
N ASP A 90 -17.91 17.19 -15.51
CA ASP A 90 -19.23 17.59 -16.00
C ASP A 90 -20.28 17.77 -14.86
N GLY A 91 -19.89 17.59 -13.60
CA GLY A 91 -20.78 17.68 -12.44
C GLY A 91 -21.78 16.51 -12.28
N ARG A 92 -21.64 15.46 -13.09
CA ARG A 92 -22.58 14.30 -13.09
C ARG A 92 -22.40 13.35 -11.92
N LEU A 93 -21.32 13.47 -11.15
CA LEU A 93 -21.03 12.63 -9.96
C LEU A 93 -21.28 13.37 -8.64
N GLY A 94 -21.94 14.52 -8.66
CA GLY A 94 -22.11 15.36 -7.49
C GLY A 94 -20.77 15.91 -6.96
N GLU A 95 -20.67 16.16 -5.66
CA GLU A 95 -19.43 16.61 -5.05
C GLU A 95 -18.42 15.47 -4.97
N THR A 96 -17.31 15.58 -5.71
CA THR A 96 -16.21 14.64 -5.72
C THR A 96 -14.87 15.34 -5.87
N GLN A 97 -13.82 14.77 -5.29
CA GLN A 97 -12.46 15.31 -5.43
C GLN A 97 -11.84 15.00 -6.81
N LEU A 98 -12.39 14.04 -7.56
CA LEU A 98 -11.83 13.63 -8.86
C LEU A 98 -11.67 14.80 -9.83
N ALA A 99 -12.64 15.72 -9.87
CA ALA A 99 -12.59 16.89 -10.74
C ALA A 99 -11.43 17.86 -10.44
N LYS A 100 -10.84 17.80 -9.24
CA LYS A 100 -9.73 18.67 -8.82
C LYS A 100 -8.36 18.16 -9.31
N HIS A 101 -8.28 16.91 -9.73
CA HIS A 101 -7.04 16.29 -10.17
C HIS A 101 -6.93 16.27 -11.70
N ARG A 102 -5.69 16.18 -12.20
CA ARG A 102 -5.45 15.90 -13.62
C ARG A 102 -5.67 14.42 -13.88
N LEU A 103 -6.18 14.09 -15.07
CA LEU A 103 -6.40 12.69 -15.46
C LEU A 103 -5.11 11.85 -15.35
N GLY A 104 -3.97 12.41 -15.79
CA GLY A 104 -2.69 11.70 -15.71
C GLY A 104 -2.27 11.33 -14.28
N ASP A 105 -2.58 12.17 -13.29
CA ASP A 105 -2.28 11.87 -11.89
C ASP A 105 -3.14 10.71 -11.36
N LEU A 106 -4.41 10.67 -11.76
CA LEU A 106 -5.34 9.58 -11.42
C LEU A 106 -4.93 8.26 -12.07
N LEU A 107 -4.52 8.29 -13.34
CA LEU A 107 -4.02 7.11 -14.04
C LEU A 107 -2.73 6.59 -13.42
N PHE A 108 -1.82 7.48 -12.99
CA PHE A 108 -0.59 7.09 -12.29
C PHE A 108 -0.90 6.36 -10.97
N VAL A 109 -1.82 6.91 -10.15
CA VAL A 109 -2.24 6.28 -8.90
C VAL A 109 -2.91 4.92 -9.17
N ASN A 110 -3.78 4.86 -10.18
CA ASN A 110 -4.48 3.65 -10.58
C ASN A 110 -3.50 2.55 -11.03
N GLU A 111 -2.49 2.89 -11.82
CA GLU A 111 -1.45 1.95 -12.22
C GLU A 111 -0.65 1.44 -11.02
N ALA A 112 -0.28 2.33 -10.10
CA ALA A 112 0.42 1.94 -8.88
C ALA A 112 -0.40 0.97 -7.99
N LEU A 113 -1.74 1.05 -8.01
CA LEU A 113 -2.61 0.12 -7.28
C LEU A 113 -2.49 -1.32 -7.77
N LYS A 114 -2.15 -1.56 -9.03
CA LYS A 114 -1.96 -2.94 -9.56
C LYS A 114 -0.92 -3.72 -8.77
N GLY A 115 0.13 -3.04 -8.29
CA GLY A 115 1.17 -3.66 -7.49
C GLY A 115 0.68 -4.23 -6.14
N TYR A 116 -0.43 -3.72 -5.61
CA TYR A 116 -0.98 -4.18 -4.31
C TYR A 116 -1.64 -5.56 -4.39
N ASP A 117 -1.91 -6.06 -5.58
CA ASP A 117 -2.37 -7.43 -5.78
C ASP A 117 -1.38 -8.46 -5.22
N LEU A 118 -0.08 -8.14 -5.19
CA LEU A 118 0.96 -8.97 -4.57
C LEU A 118 0.74 -9.18 -3.06
N LEU A 119 0.04 -8.27 -2.41
CA LEU A 119 -0.17 -8.29 -0.96
C LEU A 119 -1.56 -8.82 -0.58
N THR A 120 -2.53 -8.78 -1.51
CA THR A 120 -3.96 -8.99 -1.20
C THR A 120 -4.61 -10.10 -2.03
N LYS A 121 -3.90 -10.75 -2.91
CA LYS A 121 -4.25 -11.99 -3.63
C LYS A 121 -3.29 -13.10 -3.23
#